data_feb7d3ceb8d3c3e108dac5284c7b7145
#
_entry.id   feb7d3ceb8d3c3e108dac5284c7b7145
#
_cell.length_a   1.000
_cell.length_b   1.000
_cell.length_c   1.000
_cell.angle_alpha   90.00
_cell.angle_beta   90.00
_cell.angle_gamma   90.00
#
_symmetry.space_group_name_H-M   'P 1'
#
loop_
_entity.id
_entity.type
_entity.pdbx_description
1 polymer ?
#
loop_
_entity_poly.entity_id
_entity_poly.type
_entity_poly.pdbx_seq_one_letter_code
_entity_poly.pdbx_strand_id
1 'polypeptide(L)'
;FMENFARNSLKEKKFIIFGGGFSGKFIANEIRKLGCEVLTSSRQIKNDKKSFVFDSHAHILPPEDIFDQTTHVLSCIPPDKKGEDPVLSRLHKKLTSLDLEWVGYLSTTGVYGNTFGEWVTEKDPPKPLQDRSKRRLLCEKSWLKSKLPIQIFRLPGIYGPGRSTFESILRNNIKVIHKPNQIFSRIHVADIANAILYLLLKINNENFKQIINIADNYPTSQIEVIEHSYKLLGLKM
;
A
#
# COMPACT_ATOMS: atom_id res chain seq x y z
N PHE A 1 13.19 21.14 -14.95
CA PHE A 1 12.04 21.75 -15.64
C PHE A 1 10.82 20.80 -15.62
N MET A 2 10.96 19.55 -16.01
CA MET A 2 9.84 18.56 -16.01
C MET A 2 9.34 18.20 -14.62
N GLU A 3 10.22 18.07 -13.61
CA GLU A 3 9.80 17.80 -12.23
C GLU A 3 8.96 18.92 -11.61
N ASN A 4 9.26 20.18 -11.92
CA ASN A 4 8.47 21.32 -11.44
C ASN A 4 7.10 21.41 -12.12
N PHE A 5 7.00 21.10 -13.40
CA PHE A 5 5.73 21.08 -14.13
C PHE A 5 4.83 19.94 -13.62
N ALA A 6 5.38 18.75 -13.47
CA ALA A 6 4.66 17.59 -12.94
C ALA A 6 4.20 17.81 -11.48
N ARG A 7 5.04 18.44 -10.62
CA ARG A 7 4.64 18.84 -9.26
C ARG A 7 3.48 19.82 -9.26
N ASN A 8 3.46 20.76 -10.18
CA ASN A 8 2.34 21.72 -10.30
C ASN A 8 1.04 21.06 -10.73
N SER A 9 1.08 19.97 -11.53
CA SER A 9 -0.13 19.26 -11.95
C SER A 9 -0.85 18.52 -10.83
N LEU A 10 -0.13 18.11 -9.77
CA LEU A 10 -0.73 17.47 -8.59
C LEU A 10 -1.13 18.43 -7.48
N LYS A 11 -0.61 19.66 -7.46
CA LYS A 11 -0.76 20.61 -6.35
C LYS A 11 -2.22 20.94 -6.00
N GLU A 12 -3.11 20.92 -6.99
CA GLU A 12 -4.54 21.21 -6.83
C GLU A 12 -5.40 19.96 -6.66
N LYS A 13 -4.76 18.77 -6.61
CA LYS A 13 -5.48 17.52 -6.49
C LYS A 13 -5.80 17.20 -5.03
N LYS A 14 -6.99 16.64 -4.83
CA LYS A 14 -7.45 16.18 -3.52
C LYS A 14 -7.40 14.65 -3.46
N PHE A 15 -6.77 14.15 -2.42
CA PHE A 15 -6.57 12.73 -2.16
C PHE A 15 -7.36 12.27 -0.94
N ILE A 16 -8.04 11.14 -1.06
CA ILE A 16 -8.56 10.37 0.06
C ILE A 16 -7.76 9.08 0.20
N ILE A 17 -7.17 8.85 1.36
CA ILE A 17 -6.44 7.63 1.67
C ILE A 17 -7.19 6.85 2.74
N PHE A 18 -7.83 5.77 2.35
CA PHE A 18 -8.46 4.83 3.26
C PHE A 18 -7.40 3.95 3.93
N GLY A 19 -7.27 4.07 5.26
CA GLY A 19 -6.28 3.36 6.04
C GLY A 19 -5.04 4.21 6.37
N GLY A 20 -5.17 5.17 7.29
CA GLY A 20 -4.07 5.98 7.84
C GLY A 20 -3.15 5.22 8.80
N GLY A 21 -2.89 3.93 8.53
CA GLY A 21 -1.90 3.10 9.20
C GLY A 21 -0.46 3.41 8.74
N PHE A 22 0.45 2.45 8.93
CA PHE A 22 1.87 2.64 8.65
C PHE A 22 2.15 3.16 7.23
N SER A 23 1.77 2.42 6.19
CA SER A 23 2.04 2.83 4.80
C SER A 23 1.19 4.02 4.37
N GLY A 24 -0.11 4.02 4.69
CA GLY A 24 -1.01 5.13 4.30
C GLY A 24 -0.60 6.47 4.88
N LYS A 25 -0.10 6.49 6.14
CA LYS A 25 0.42 7.72 6.77
C LYS A 25 1.69 8.22 6.06
N PHE A 26 2.61 7.32 5.70
CA PHE A 26 3.83 7.70 4.96
C PHE A 26 3.47 8.28 3.60
N ILE A 27 2.65 7.58 2.82
CA ILE A 27 2.21 8.04 1.50
C ILE A 27 1.49 9.39 1.61
N ALA A 28 0.57 9.53 2.57
CA ALA A 28 -0.13 10.79 2.80
C ALA A 28 0.83 11.96 3.07
N ASN A 29 1.86 11.72 3.87
CA ASN A 29 2.83 12.76 4.20
C ASN A 29 3.65 13.18 2.98
N GLU A 30 4.09 12.24 2.14
CA GLU A 30 4.84 12.56 0.93
C GLU A 30 3.97 13.32 -0.09
N ILE A 31 2.71 12.93 -0.26
CA ILE A 31 1.76 13.65 -1.13
C ILE A 31 1.51 15.08 -0.61
N ARG A 32 1.37 15.25 0.71
CA ARG A 32 1.20 16.60 1.33
C ARG A 32 2.40 17.52 1.10
N LYS A 33 3.63 16.99 1.04
CA LYS A 33 4.84 17.77 0.73
C LYS A 33 4.80 18.40 -0.68
N LEU A 34 3.99 17.85 -1.57
CA LEU A 34 3.74 18.43 -2.90
C LEU A 34 2.70 19.54 -2.88
N GLY A 35 2.09 19.82 -1.73
CA GLY A 35 1.04 20.84 -1.60
C GLY A 35 -0.37 20.34 -1.86
N CYS A 36 -0.57 19.03 -2.03
CA CYS A 36 -1.89 18.44 -2.23
C CYS A 36 -2.71 18.42 -0.94
N GLU A 37 -4.03 18.52 -1.07
CA GLU A 37 -4.94 18.18 0.01
C GLU A 37 -5.03 16.67 0.18
N VAL A 38 -4.82 16.15 1.40
CA VAL A 38 -4.88 14.72 1.67
C VAL A 38 -5.62 14.45 2.98
N LEU A 39 -6.73 13.72 2.87
CA LEU A 39 -7.49 13.21 4.00
C LEU A 39 -7.17 11.71 4.22
N THR A 40 -7.06 11.30 5.47
CA THR A 40 -6.77 9.90 5.81
C THR A 40 -7.84 9.31 6.73
N SER A 41 -8.26 8.07 6.48
CA SER A 41 -9.22 7.42 7.36
C SER A 41 -8.57 6.73 8.56
N SER A 42 -9.29 6.71 9.67
CA SER A 42 -9.00 5.86 10.82
C SER A 42 -10.30 5.28 11.40
N ARG A 43 -10.21 4.20 12.20
CA ARG A 43 -11.38 3.64 12.90
C ARG A 43 -11.79 4.44 14.13
N GLN A 44 -10.93 5.32 14.61
CA GLN A 44 -11.16 6.15 15.79
C GLN A 44 -11.11 7.62 15.42
N ILE A 45 -11.88 8.44 16.11
CA ILE A 45 -11.83 9.89 16.00
C ILE A 45 -10.43 10.35 16.39
N LYS A 46 -9.80 11.15 15.53
CA LYS A 46 -8.57 11.85 15.83
C LYS A 46 -8.88 13.35 15.88
N ASN A 47 -8.26 14.05 16.80
CA ASN A 47 -8.33 15.51 16.83
C ASN A 47 -7.39 16.11 15.75
N ASP A 48 -7.69 15.80 14.48
CA ASP A 48 -6.91 16.20 13.31
C ASP A 48 -7.86 16.46 12.14
N LYS A 49 -7.88 17.70 11.66
CA LYS A 49 -8.69 18.11 10.48
C LYS A 49 -8.34 17.37 9.19
N LYS A 50 -7.20 16.66 9.15
CA LYS A 50 -6.75 15.86 8.01
C LYS A 50 -7.15 14.40 8.09
N SER A 51 -8.00 14.05 9.05
CA SER A 51 -8.48 12.69 9.25
C SER A 51 -10.00 12.63 9.39
N PHE A 52 -10.57 11.50 8.98
CA PHE A 52 -11.98 11.18 9.14
C PHE A 52 -12.16 9.75 9.65
N VAL A 53 -13.35 9.45 10.16
CA VAL A 53 -13.66 8.09 10.64
C VAL A 53 -14.26 7.27 9.50
N PHE A 54 -13.72 6.07 9.32
CA PHE A 54 -14.30 5.03 8.48
C PHE A 54 -14.08 3.67 9.13
N ASP A 55 -15.16 2.98 9.46
CA ASP A 55 -15.13 1.61 9.96
C ASP A 55 -16.24 0.79 9.30
N SER A 56 -15.84 -0.06 8.35
CA SER A 56 -16.77 -0.93 7.61
C SER A 56 -17.45 -1.97 8.50
N HIS A 57 -16.81 -2.41 9.59
CA HIS A 57 -17.38 -3.38 10.54
C HIS A 57 -18.43 -2.74 11.46
N ALA A 58 -18.16 -1.51 11.92
CA ALA A 58 -19.11 -0.75 12.72
C ALA A 58 -20.16 -0.01 11.86
N HIS A 59 -20.14 -0.18 10.53
CA HIS A 59 -21.00 0.54 9.59
C HIS A 59 -20.88 2.06 9.65
N ILE A 60 -19.72 2.57 10.07
CA ILE A 60 -19.43 4.01 10.08
C ILE A 60 -18.87 4.41 8.71
N LEU A 61 -19.66 5.19 7.98
CA LEU A 61 -19.27 5.74 6.68
C LEU A 61 -18.61 7.12 6.85
N PRO A 62 -17.78 7.53 5.88
CA PRO A 62 -17.21 8.88 5.88
C PRO A 62 -18.31 9.94 5.73
N PRO A 63 -18.10 11.16 6.24
CA PRO A 63 -18.95 12.30 5.91
C PRO A 63 -18.98 12.58 4.39
N GLU A 64 -20.10 13.04 3.88
CA GLU A 64 -20.27 13.26 2.43
C GLU A 64 -19.36 14.35 1.88
N ASP A 65 -19.11 15.40 2.63
CA ASP A 65 -18.31 16.57 2.26
C ASP A 65 -16.83 16.24 2.01
N ILE A 66 -16.31 15.13 2.55
CA ILE A 66 -14.92 14.75 2.27
C ILE A 66 -14.69 14.42 0.80
N PHE A 67 -15.75 14.01 0.09
CA PHE A 67 -15.67 13.62 -1.32
C PHE A 67 -15.68 14.81 -2.29
N ASP A 68 -16.03 16.01 -1.82
CA ASP A 68 -16.05 17.19 -2.66
C ASP A 68 -14.68 17.47 -3.26
N GLN A 69 -14.64 17.67 -4.59
CA GLN A 69 -13.42 17.87 -5.37
C GLN A 69 -12.36 16.75 -5.28
N THR A 70 -12.74 15.57 -4.78
CA THR A 70 -11.82 14.43 -4.71
C THR A 70 -11.53 13.88 -6.10
N THR A 71 -10.26 13.84 -6.47
CA THR A 71 -9.77 13.34 -7.75
C THR A 71 -8.98 12.04 -7.62
N HIS A 72 -8.45 11.75 -6.43
CA HIS A 72 -7.57 10.60 -6.20
C HIS A 72 -7.97 9.84 -4.94
N VAL A 73 -8.01 8.52 -5.03
CA VAL A 73 -8.32 7.65 -3.90
C VAL A 73 -7.27 6.54 -3.77
N LEU A 74 -6.82 6.25 -2.55
CA LEU A 74 -5.94 5.13 -2.26
C LEU A 74 -6.55 4.25 -1.16
N SER A 75 -6.74 2.95 -1.43
CA SER A 75 -7.11 1.98 -0.41
C SER A 75 -5.89 1.23 0.11
N CYS A 76 -5.60 1.42 1.40
CA CYS A 76 -4.55 0.73 2.16
C CYS A 76 -5.14 -0.28 3.16
N ILE A 77 -6.47 -0.42 3.22
CA ILE A 77 -7.14 -1.29 4.17
C ILE A 77 -7.06 -2.75 3.69
N PRO A 78 -6.71 -3.70 4.57
CA PRO A 78 -6.73 -5.11 4.21
C PRO A 78 -8.16 -5.63 4.03
N PRO A 79 -8.36 -6.71 3.24
CA PRO A 79 -9.63 -7.40 3.15
C PRO A 79 -10.15 -7.84 4.52
N ASP A 80 -11.46 -7.94 4.63
CA ASP A 80 -12.10 -8.58 5.77
C ASP A 80 -11.89 -10.11 5.78
N LYS A 81 -12.48 -10.79 6.78
CA LYS A 81 -12.38 -12.25 6.91
C LYS A 81 -13.08 -13.02 5.77
N LYS A 82 -14.03 -12.38 5.08
CA LYS A 82 -14.76 -12.97 3.95
C LYS A 82 -14.05 -12.72 2.60
N GLY A 83 -13.04 -11.84 2.58
CA GLY A 83 -12.31 -11.46 1.37
C GLY A 83 -12.94 -10.28 0.63
N GLU A 84 -13.82 -9.53 1.29
CA GLU A 84 -14.36 -8.28 0.76
C GLU A 84 -13.41 -7.12 1.05
N ASP A 85 -13.26 -6.24 0.06
CA ASP A 85 -12.56 -4.96 0.29
C ASP A 85 -13.51 -4.00 1.02
N PRO A 86 -13.11 -3.50 2.21
CA PRO A 86 -13.97 -2.65 3.03
C PRO A 86 -14.39 -1.35 2.35
N VAL A 87 -13.53 -0.78 1.51
CA VAL A 87 -13.81 0.47 0.79
C VAL A 87 -14.73 0.21 -0.36
N LEU A 88 -14.39 -0.74 -1.22
CA LEU A 88 -15.17 -1.05 -2.42
C LEU A 88 -16.57 -1.55 -2.07
N SER A 89 -16.71 -2.43 -1.07
CA SER A 89 -18.01 -2.98 -0.65
C SER A 89 -18.98 -1.92 -0.12
N ARG A 90 -18.46 -0.85 0.48
CA ARG A 90 -19.31 0.20 1.10
C ARG A 90 -19.47 1.44 0.24
N LEU A 91 -18.45 1.77 -0.58
CA LEU A 91 -18.36 3.07 -1.24
C LEU A 91 -18.32 2.96 -2.77
N HIS A 92 -18.48 1.77 -3.36
CA HIS A 92 -18.41 1.61 -4.82
C HIS A 92 -19.32 2.60 -5.58
N LYS A 93 -20.60 2.69 -5.20
CA LYS A 93 -21.55 3.63 -5.84
C LYS A 93 -21.10 5.08 -5.71
N LYS A 94 -20.58 5.47 -4.53
CA LYS A 94 -20.06 6.81 -4.30
C LYS A 94 -18.83 7.06 -5.16
N LEU A 95 -17.85 6.16 -5.15
CA LEU A 95 -16.62 6.32 -5.91
C LEU A 95 -16.86 6.39 -7.41
N THR A 96 -17.80 5.61 -7.94
CA THR A 96 -18.16 5.65 -9.37
C THR A 96 -18.98 6.87 -9.78
N SER A 97 -19.54 7.62 -8.84
CA SER A 97 -20.23 8.90 -9.11
C SER A 97 -19.29 10.11 -9.07
N LEU A 98 -18.01 9.91 -8.68
CA LEU A 98 -17.00 10.97 -8.67
C LEU A 98 -16.22 10.96 -10.00
N ASP A 99 -15.68 12.10 -10.37
CA ASP A 99 -14.77 12.23 -11.51
C ASP A 99 -13.33 11.92 -11.05
N LEU A 100 -13.09 10.64 -10.76
CA LEU A 100 -11.80 10.18 -10.26
C LEU A 100 -10.80 10.02 -11.41
N GLU A 101 -9.66 10.68 -11.28
CA GLU A 101 -8.53 10.57 -12.21
C GLU A 101 -7.68 9.34 -11.90
N TRP A 102 -7.68 8.90 -10.65
CA TRP A 102 -6.87 7.76 -10.21
C TRP A 102 -7.42 7.09 -8.94
N VAL A 103 -7.31 5.77 -8.92
CA VAL A 103 -7.58 4.95 -7.74
C VAL A 103 -6.42 3.97 -7.54
N GLY A 104 -5.85 3.93 -6.34
CA GLY A 104 -4.81 2.98 -5.95
C GLY A 104 -5.31 1.94 -4.96
N TYR A 105 -4.79 0.70 -5.06
CA TYR A 105 -5.01 -0.35 -4.08
C TYR A 105 -3.70 -1.00 -3.67
N LEU A 106 -3.39 -1.01 -2.36
CA LEU A 106 -2.21 -1.70 -1.84
C LEU A 106 -2.51 -3.19 -1.66
N SER A 107 -1.96 -4.00 -2.52
CA SER A 107 -2.02 -5.46 -2.48
C SER A 107 -0.72 -6.08 -1.94
N THR A 108 -0.45 -7.33 -2.22
CA THR A 108 0.73 -8.06 -1.74
C THR A 108 1.31 -8.98 -2.81
N THR A 109 2.65 -9.10 -2.85
CA THR A 109 3.33 -10.13 -3.64
C THR A 109 3.00 -11.57 -3.17
N GLY A 110 2.43 -11.71 -1.97
CA GLY A 110 1.95 -13.00 -1.48
C GLY A 110 0.88 -13.66 -2.36
N VAL A 111 0.27 -12.92 -3.30
CA VAL A 111 -0.67 -13.47 -4.29
C VAL A 111 0.01 -14.44 -5.26
N TYR A 112 1.33 -14.36 -5.47
CA TYR A 112 2.07 -15.29 -6.30
C TYR A 112 2.27 -16.67 -5.67
N GLY A 113 2.19 -16.76 -4.32
CA GLY A 113 2.40 -17.98 -3.58
C GLY A 113 3.88 -18.33 -3.39
N ASN A 114 4.22 -19.62 -3.49
CA ASN A 114 5.60 -20.08 -3.43
C ASN A 114 6.17 -20.20 -4.84
N THR A 115 7.19 -19.44 -5.13
CA THR A 115 7.89 -19.41 -6.41
C THR A 115 9.20 -20.22 -6.39
N PHE A 116 9.50 -20.89 -5.28
CA PHE A 116 10.73 -21.68 -5.08
C PHE A 116 12.03 -20.90 -5.30
N GLY A 117 11.98 -19.55 -5.06
CA GLY A 117 13.11 -18.65 -5.26
C GLY A 117 13.18 -18.02 -6.64
N GLU A 118 12.29 -18.38 -7.56
CA GLU A 118 12.23 -17.79 -8.88
C GLU A 118 11.69 -16.35 -8.86
N TRP A 119 12.22 -15.53 -9.73
CA TRP A 119 11.71 -14.19 -9.98
C TRP A 119 10.33 -14.22 -10.63
N VAL A 120 9.48 -13.31 -10.23
CA VAL A 120 8.12 -13.16 -10.79
C VAL A 120 7.88 -11.74 -11.24
N THR A 121 7.08 -11.62 -12.28
CA THR A 121 6.61 -10.36 -12.86
C THR A 121 5.09 -10.26 -12.75
N GLU A 122 4.54 -9.13 -13.12
CA GLU A 122 3.08 -8.93 -13.14
C GLU A 122 2.35 -9.83 -14.15
N LYS A 123 3.08 -10.40 -15.12
CA LYS A 123 2.55 -11.35 -16.13
C LYS A 123 2.37 -12.76 -15.55
N ASP A 124 3.07 -13.07 -14.46
CA ASP A 124 2.99 -14.39 -13.85
C ASP A 124 1.64 -14.60 -13.16
N PRO A 125 1.02 -15.78 -13.34
CA PRO A 125 -0.29 -16.05 -12.77
C PRO A 125 -0.23 -16.13 -11.25
N PRO A 126 -1.13 -15.43 -10.52
CA PRO A 126 -1.21 -15.53 -9.07
C PRO A 126 -1.66 -16.94 -8.64
N LYS A 127 -0.93 -17.53 -7.67
CA LYS A 127 -1.20 -18.85 -7.07
C LYS A 127 -1.10 -18.78 -5.53
N PRO A 128 -1.95 -17.98 -4.86
CA PRO A 128 -1.82 -17.74 -3.43
C PRO A 128 -2.07 -19.01 -2.61
N LEU A 129 -1.18 -19.31 -1.67
CA LEU A 129 -1.30 -20.45 -0.77
C LEU A 129 -2.03 -20.08 0.52
N GLN A 130 -1.69 -18.92 1.11
CA GLN A 130 -2.24 -18.48 2.38
C GLN A 130 -3.60 -17.79 2.19
N ASP A 131 -4.53 -18.00 3.12
CA ASP A 131 -5.89 -17.44 3.05
C ASP A 131 -5.89 -15.90 3.01
N ARG A 132 -4.98 -15.24 3.73
CA ARG A 132 -4.82 -13.79 3.63
C ARG A 132 -4.46 -13.34 2.21
N SER A 133 -3.64 -14.10 1.49
CA SER A 133 -3.24 -13.80 0.12
C SER A 133 -4.35 -14.15 -0.89
N LYS A 134 -5.11 -15.21 -0.63
CA LYS A 134 -6.31 -15.56 -1.42
C LYS A 134 -7.35 -14.45 -1.33
N ARG A 135 -7.63 -13.94 -0.11
CA ARG A 135 -8.53 -12.80 0.10
C ARG A 135 -8.04 -11.53 -0.61
N ARG A 136 -6.72 -11.26 -0.57
CA ARG A 136 -6.13 -10.14 -1.28
C ARG A 136 -6.36 -10.25 -2.80
N LEU A 137 -6.16 -11.43 -3.37
CA LEU A 137 -6.41 -11.68 -4.80
C LEU A 137 -7.89 -11.51 -5.16
N LEU A 138 -8.81 -11.89 -4.28
CA LEU A 138 -10.25 -11.63 -4.49
C LEU A 138 -10.53 -10.12 -4.56
N CYS A 139 -9.93 -9.33 -3.67
CA CYS A 139 -10.05 -7.87 -3.72
C CYS A 139 -9.43 -7.27 -4.99
N GLU A 140 -8.25 -7.73 -5.43
CA GLU A 140 -7.68 -7.29 -6.71
C GLU A 140 -8.68 -7.48 -7.85
N LYS A 141 -9.29 -8.67 -7.94
CA LYS A 141 -10.30 -8.99 -8.98
C LYS A 141 -11.53 -8.09 -8.87
N SER A 142 -11.98 -7.75 -7.66
CA SER A 142 -13.11 -6.85 -7.44
C SER A 142 -12.78 -5.42 -7.86
N TRP A 143 -11.60 -4.92 -7.51
CA TRP A 143 -11.12 -3.61 -7.93
C TRP A 143 -10.98 -3.52 -9.46
N LEU A 144 -10.41 -4.53 -10.11
CA LEU A 144 -10.28 -4.56 -11.58
C LEU A 144 -11.64 -4.56 -12.32
N LYS A 145 -12.68 -5.09 -11.68
CA LYS A 145 -14.06 -5.10 -12.22
C LYS A 145 -14.84 -3.82 -11.90
N SER A 146 -14.31 -2.93 -11.07
CA SER A 146 -15.03 -1.77 -10.54
C SER A 146 -15.34 -0.67 -11.56
N LYS A 147 -14.71 -0.68 -12.72
CA LYS A 147 -14.73 0.39 -13.76
C LYS A 147 -14.08 1.71 -13.30
N LEU A 148 -13.37 1.71 -12.19
CA LEU A 148 -12.59 2.85 -11.71
C LEU A 148 -11.20 2.86 -12.39
N PRO A 149 -10.51 4.01 -12.46
CA PRO A 149 -9.14 4.12 -12.99
C PRO A 149 -8.13 3.52 -12.00
N ILE A 150 -8.17 2.19 -11.83
CA ILE A 150 -7.49 1.45 -10.76
C ILE A 150 -6.06 1.07 -11.11
N GLN A 151 -5.14 1.29 -10.20
CA GLN A 151 -3.80 0.69 -10.14
C GLN A 151 -3.64 -0.14 -8.88
N ILE A 152 -3.16 -1.35 -9.01
CA ILE A 152 -2.92 -2.30 -7.94
C ILE A 152 -1.41 -2.42 -7.71
N PHE A 153 -0.98 -2.17 -6.48
CA PHE A 153 0.42 -2.27 -6.08
C PHE A 153 0.64 -3.53 -5.24
N ARG A 154 1.35 -4.51 -5.80
CA ARG A 154 1.74 -5.72 -5.10
C ARG A 154 3.02 -5.47 -4.33
N LEU A 155 2.90 -5.39 -3.01
CA LEU A 155 3.97 -5.05 -2.09
C LEU A 155 4.46 -6.29 -1.34
N PRO A 156 5.78 -6.49 -1.17
CA PRO A 156 6.35 -7.54 -0.33
C PRO A 156 6.34 -7.14 1.15
N GLY A 157 7.29 -7.67 1.93
CA GLY A 157 7.48 -7.30 3.32
C GLY A 157 7.84 -5.83 3.49
N ILE A 158 6.94 -5.03 4.08
CA ILE A 158 7.13 -3.59 4.25
C ILE A 158 7.89 -3.32 5.55
N TYR A 159 8.95 -2.52 5.47
CA TYR A 159 9.73 -2.06 6.62
C TYR A 159 9.98 -0.54 6.59
N GLY A 160 10.48 0.00 7.69
CA GLY A 160 10.82 1.42 7.85
C GLY A 160 10.84 1.85 9.32
N PRO A 161 10.92 3.15 9.62
CA PRO A 161 10.95 3.66 10.99
C PRO A 161 9.80 3.16 11.85
N GLY A 162 10.08 2.58 13.00
CA GLY A 162 9.10 1.98 13.92
C GLY A 162 8.62 0.59 13.52
N ARG A 163 9.08 0.04 12.39
CA ARG A 163 8.72 -1.27 11.88
C ARG A 163 9.90 -1.89 11.14
N SER A 164 10.89 -2.35 11.89
CA SER A 164 12.09 -2.97 11.33
C SER A 164 12.59 -4.13 12.18
N THR A 165 13.57 -4.87 11.68
CA THR A 165 14.29 -5.89 12.44
C THR A 165 15.05 -5.26 13.61
N PHE A 166 15.58 -4.05 13.44
CA PHE A 166 16.26 -3.31 14.51
C PHE A 166 15.38 -3.11 15.74
N GLU A 167 14.17 -2.56 15.56
CA GLU A 167 13.24 -2.38 16.68
C GLU A 167 12.84 -3.71 17.32
N SER A 168 12.73 -4.78 16.53
CA SER A 168 12.39 -6.10 17.06
C SER A 168 13.52 -6.65 17.92
N ILE A 169 14.78 -6.46 17.54
CA ILE A 169 15.97 -6.84 18.33
C ILE A 169 16.04 -6.03 19.61
N LEU A 170 15.94 -4.69 19.50
CA LEU A 170 16.04 -3.79 20.66
C LEU A 170 14.92 -3.99 21.70
N ARG A 171 13.76 -4.49 21.25
CA ARG A 171 12.64 -4.85 22.14
C ARG A 171 12.67 -6.29 22.62
N ASN A 172 13.73 -7.06 22.35
CA ASN A 172 13.82 -8.49 22.63
C ASN A 172 12.62 -9.31 22.12
N ASN A 173 12.05 -8.91 20.96
CA ASN A 173 10.87 -9.54 20.37
C ASN A 173 11.18 -10.09 18.98
N ILE A 174 12.42 -10.58 18.77
CA ILE A 174 12.80 -11.21 17.53
C ILE A 174 12.42 -12.69 17.54
N LYS A 175 11.70 -13.13 16.52
CA LYS A 175 11.42 -14.57 16.31
C LYS A 175 12.24 -15.04 15.13
N VAL A 176 13.25 -15.83 15.41
CA VAL A 176 14.05 -16.48 14.36
C VAL A 176 13.27 -17.70 13.88
N ILE A 177 12.83 -17.65 12.62
CA ILE A 177 12.20 -18.81 11.97
C ILE A 177 13.23 -19.38 11.00
N HIS A 178 13.79 -20.53 11.35
CA HIS A 178 14.74 -21.21 10.48
C HIS A 178 13.98 -21.97 9.39
N LYS A 179 13.95 -21.41 8.20
CA LYS A 179 13.41 -22.05 7.00
C LYS A 179 14.48 -22.04 5.91
N PRO A 180 15.19 -23.15 5.73
CA PRO A 180 16.23 -23.26 4.71
C PRO A 180 15.68 -22.87 3.33
N ASN A 181 16.47 -22.15 2.55
CA ASN A 181 16.16 -21.73 1.18
C ASN A 181 14.94 -20.82 1.03
N GLN A 182 14.39 -20.25 2.12
CA GLN A 182 13.30 -19.28 2.02
C GLN A 182 13.84 -17.85 1.87
N ILE A 183 13.62 -17.27 0.71
CA ILE A 183 14.00 -15.90 0.36
C ILE A 183 12.75 -15.03 0.36
N PHE A 184 12.88 -13.79 0.81
CA PHE A 184 11.81 -12.80 0.85
C PHE A 184 12.25 -11.51 0.18
N SER A 185 11.43 -10.98 -0.70
CA SER A 185 11.52 -9.59 -1.13
C SER A 185 10.99 -8.66 -0.04
N ARG A 186 11.48 -7.44 -0.01
CA ARG A 186 11.10 -6.39 0.92
C ARG A 186 10.93 -5.07 0.19
N ILE A 187 10.42 -4.07 0.87
CA ILE A 187 10.36 -2.71 0.39
C ILE A 187 10.35 -1.73 1.57
N HIS A 188 11.15 -0.70 1.48
CA HIS A 188 11.07 0.38 2.46
C HIS A 188 9.83 1.23 2.22
N VAL A 189 9.16 1.68 3.29
CA VAL A 189 7.89 2.41 3.19
C VAL A 189 8.02 3.74 2.44
N ALA A 190 9.18 4.40 2.50
CA ALA A 190 9.45 5.61 1.73
C ALA A 190 9.52 5.32 0.22
N ASP A 191 10.07 4.16 -0.16
CA ASP A 191 10.17 3.77 -1.57
C ASP A 191 8.81 3.44 -2.16
N ILE A 192 7.87 2.90 -1.35
CA ILE A 192 6.47 2.73 -1.76
C ILE A 192 5.87 4.11 -2.10
N ALA A 193 6.03 5.09 -1.20
CA ALA A 193 5.50 6.42 -1.42
C ALA A 193 6.13 7.09 -2.66
N ASN A 194 7.46 7.01 -2.81
CA ASN A 194 8.17 7.57 -3.95
C ASN A 194 7.77 6.90 -5.27
N ALA A 195 7.60 5.57 -5.28
CA ALA A 195 7.16 4.84 -6.47
C ALA A 195 5.73 5.25 -6.88
N ILE A 196 4.80 5.37 -5.93
CA ILE A 196 3.44 5.83 -6.20
C ILE A 196 3.45 7.26 -6.75
N LEU A 197 4.21 8.17 -6.12
CA LEU A 197 4.35 9.55 -6.60
C LEU A 197 4.94 9.60 -8.01
N TYR A 198 6.00 8.84 -8.26
CA TYR A 198 6.60 8.76 -9.58
C TYR A 198 5.58 8.31 -10.64
N LEU A 199 4.80 7.28 -10.33
CA LEU A 199 3.77 6.78 -11.23
C LEU A 199 2.68 7.83 -11.47
N LEU A 200 2.18 8.49 -10.43
CA LEU A 200 1.19 9.57 -10.55
C LEU A 200 1.69 10.72 -11.45
N LEU A 201 2.96 11.06 -11.37
CA LEU A 201 3.58 12.11 -12.18
C LEU A 201 3.84 11.70 -13.65
N LYS A 202 3.86 10.39 -13.92
CA LYS A 202 4.20 9.82 -15.25
C LYS A 202 3.01 9.16 -15.94
N ILE A 203 1.88 9.07 -15.27
CA ILE A 203 0.67 8.46 -15.85
C ILE A 203 0.22 9.28 -17.07
N ASN A 204 0.08 8.56 -18.17
CA ASN A 204 -0.70 8.97 -19.32
C ASN A 204 -1.47 7.73 -19.83
N ASN A 205 -2.41 7.91 -20.72
CA ASN A 205 -3.26 6.82 -21.22
C ASN A 205 -2.47 5.72 -21.96
N GLU A 206 -1.26 6.03 -22.45
CA GLU A 206 -0.43 5.09 -23.22
C GLU A 206 0.39 4.15 -22.33
N ASN A 207 0.76 4.57 -21.10
CA ASN A 207 1.62 3.80 -20.20
C ASN A 207 0.95 3.35 -18.91
N PHE A 208 -0.38 3.44 -18.83
CA PHE A 208 -1.14 3.01 -17.66
C PHE A 208 -1.09 1.49 -17.48
N LYS A 209 -0.39 1.06 -16.42
CA LYS A 209 -0.35 -0.36 -16.01
C LYS A 209 -1.25 -0.57 -14.81
N GLN A 210 -2.22 -1.48 -14.94
CA GLN A 210 -3.17 -1.75 -13.86
C GLN A 210 -2.56 -2.49 -12.66
N ILE A 211 -1.55 -3.33 -12.87
CA ILE A 211 -0.88 -4.09 -11.80
C ILE A 211 0.60 -3.79 -11.85
N ILE A 212 1.20 -3.49 -10.69
CA ILE A 212 2.61 -3.13 -10.55
C ILE A 212 3.18 -3.79 -9.30
N ASN A 213 4.30 -4.50 -9.45
CA ASN A 213 5.10 -4.98 -8.34
C ASN A 213 6.04 -3.85 -7.86
N ILE A 214 6.02 -3.54 -6.56
CA ILE A 214 6.97 -2.59 -5.96
C ILE A 214 7.75 -3.33 -4.89
N ALA A 215 9.02 -3.63 -5.19
CA ALA A 215 9.93 -4.35 -4.33
C ALA A 215 11.34 -3.74 -4.44
N ASP A 216 12.17 -3.93 -3.41
CA ASP A 216 13.60 -3.68 -3.54
C ASP A 216 14.26 -4.75 -4.45
N ASN A 217 15.53 -4.54 -4.78
CA ASN A 217 16.29 -5.41 -5.68
C ASN A 217 17.17 -6.43 -4.96
N TYR A 218 17.01 -6.60 -3.62
CA TYR A 218 17.84 -7.51 -2.84
C TYR A 218 17.00 -8.47 -2.00
N PRO A 219 16.38 -9.48 -2.64
CA PRO A 219 15.67 -10.53 -1.90
C PRO A 219 16.67 -11.36 -1.09
N THR A 220 16.34 -11.60 0.19
CA THR A 220 17.24 -12.30 1.10
C THR A 220 16.47 -13.09 2.17
N SER A 221 17.14 -14.02 2.85
CA SER A 221 16.54 -14.81 3.92
C SER A 221 16.24 -13.94 5.16
N GLN A 222 15.41 -14.46 6.07
CA GLN A 222 15.16 -13.77 7.33
C GLN A 222 16.40 -13.77 8.22
N ILE A 223 17.16 -14.85 8.21
CA ILE A 223 18.34 -14.99 9.06
C ILE A 223 19.43 -13.99 8.67
N GLU A 224 19.71 -13.82 7.38
CA GLU A 224 20.70 -12.85 6.91
C GLU A 224 20.34 -11.42 7.32
N VAL A 225 19.06 -11.03 7.27
CA VAL A 225 18.63 -9.71 7.76
C VAL A 225 18.84 -9.57 9.26
N ILE A 226 18.57 -10.63 10.03
CA ILE A 226 18.75 -10.62 11.48
C ILE A 226 20.24 -10.49 11.82
N GLU A 227 21.09 -11.33 11.23
CA GLU A 227 22.54 -11.31 11.43
C GLU A 227 23.16 -9.95 11.07
N HIS A 228 22.75 -9.41 9.90
CA HIS A 228 23.17 -8.08 9.48
C HIS A 228 22.72 -6.99 10.46
N SER A 229 21.50 -7.11 10.98
CA SER A 229 20.97 -6.15 11.96
C SER A 229 21.73 -6.22 13.30
N TYR A 230 22.05 -7.40 13.81
CA TYR A 230 22.89 -7.57 14.99
C TYR A 230 24.28 -6.95 14.80
N LYS A 231 24.90 -7.19 13.64
CA LYS A 231 26.22 -6.62 13.28
C LYS A 231 26.18 -5.09 13.28
N LEU A 232 25.15 -4.47 12.67
CA LEU A 232 25.01 -3.02 12.63
C LEU A 232 24.75 -2.39 14.01
N LEU A 233 24.04 -3.12 14.89
CA LEU A 233 23.79 -2.68 16.27
C LEU A 233 25.00 -2.90 17.21
N GLY A 234 26.07 -3.58 16.75
CA GLY A 234 27.21 -3.94 17.60
C GLY A 234 26.87 -4.98 18.68
N LEU A 235 25.81 -5.75 18.48
CA LEU A 235 25.32 -6.78 19.38
C LEU A 235 25.76 -8.18 18.93
N LYS A 236 25.88 -9.11 19.87
CA LYS A 236 26.03 -10.55 19.57
C LYS A 236 24.64 -11.17 19.43
N MET A 237 24.50 -11.99 18.40
CA MET A 237 23.30 -12.80 18.18
C MET A 237 23.24 -14.01 19.11
#